data_6072e7eeff697be2c12d915ea8fb1da3
#
_entry.id   6072e7eeff697be2c12d915ea8fb1da3
#
_cell.length_a   1.000
_cell.length_b   1.000
_cell.length_c   1.000
_cell.angle_alpha   90.00
_cell.angle_beta   90.00
_cell.angle_gamma   90.00
#
_symmetry.space_group_name_H-M   'P 1'
#
loop_
_entity.id
_entity.type
_entity.pdbx_description
1 polymer ?
#
loop_
_entity_poly.entity_id
_entity_poly.type
_entity_poly.pdbx_seq_one_letter_code
_entity_poly.pdbx_strand_id
1 'polypeptide(L)'
;MGKPVLLIVDNNPDLLKQIQRDLERRYGRRYRVITASSGEEALATLHQLRKDRQRVAVVLADHKLRDMDGVELLKKARAIFEDAKCVLLTAFDESEKIIQTLKEFRIDDYLVKPCRPPDHKLYPVFDDLIADWESRFDIENLRVIGSRFSPEAHQVRDFLARNCVPFEWLDVDRDEEARRLLGDSEAKPSGLPVVIFPDGTKLTQPTNAEIAKRIGLKVRPEGDFYDLVIVGGGPSGLAASVYGASEGLRTVMVERDAPGGQAGLSSMIENYLGFPAGLSGADLARRAVAQAKKFEVEIISPQIVSSLRVEDRLRSSR
;
A
#
# COMPACT_ATOMS: atom_id res chain seq x y z
N MET A 1 7.00 -18.22 -10.23
CA MET A 1 5.83 -17.41 -10.66
C MET A 1 6.21 -16.49 -11.81
N GLY A 2 5.31 -16.23 -12.77
CA GLY A 2 5.55 -15.28 -13.88
C GLY A 2 5.59 -13.84 -13.40
N LYS A 3 6.12 -12.91 -14.24
CA LYS A 3 6.09 -11.48 -13.96
C LYS A 3 4.64 -11.00 -13.82
N PRO A 4 4.31 -10.16 -12.81
CA PRO A 4 3.00 -9.53 -12.71
C PRO A 4 2.67 -8.70 -13.95
N VAL A 5 1.38 -8.49 -14.20
CA VAL A 5 0.88 -7.85 -15.41
C VAL A 5 0.44 -6.42 -15.15
N LEU A 6 0.81 -5.51 -16.06
CA LEU A 6 0.22 -4.20 -16.25
C LEU A 6 -0.67 -4.29 -17.50
N LEU A 7 -1.98 -4.17 -17.36
CA LEU A 7 -2.94 -4.24 -18.46
C LEU A 7 -3.39 -2.83 -18.86
N ILE A 8 -3.27 -2.50 -20.13
CA ILE A 8 -3.62 -1.19 -20.70
C ILE A 8 -4.72 -1.39 -21.72
N VAL A 9 -5.81 -0.66 -21.59
CA VAL A 9 -6.98 -0.79 -22.46
C VAL A 9 -7.37 0.57 -23.05
N ASP A 10 -7.28 0.69 -24.37
CA ASP A 10 -7.68 1.89 -25.09
C ASP A 10 -8.01 1.51 -26.54
N ASN A 11 -9.01 2.15 -27.15
CA ASN A 11 -9.39 1.90 -28.54
C ASN A 11 -8.50 2.63 -29.56
N ASN A 12 -7.56 3.46 -29.11
CA ASN A 12 -6.59 4.16 -29.94
C ASN A 12 -5.29 3.36 -30.01
N PRO A 13 -4.95 2.74 -31.16
CA PRO A 13 -3.77 1.88 -31.29
C PRO A 13 -2.45 2.64 -31.14
N ASP A 14 -2.40 3.93 -31.51
CA ASP A 14 -1.18 4.72 -31.40
C ASP A 14 -0.89 5.07 -29.93
N LEU A 15 -1.93 5.41 -29.17
CA LEU A 15 -1.82 5.67 -27.74
C LEU A 15 -1.44 4.39 -26.98
N LEU A 16 -2.04 3.25 -27.30
CA LEU A 16 -1.67 1.95 -26.74
C LEU A 16 -0.19 1.63 -26.95
N LYS A 17 0.30 1.72 -28.19
CA LYS A 17 1.71 1.50 -28.50
C LYS A 17 2.64 2.45 -27.76
N GLN A 18 2.22 3.71 -27.60
CA GLN A 18 2.99 4.71 -26.90
C GLN A 18 3.10 4.37 -25.42
N ILE A 19 1.96 4.17 -24.72
CA ILE A 19 1.94 3.85 -23.28
C ILE A 19 2.66 2.53 -23.02
N GLN A 20 2.47 1.53 -23.89
CA GLN A 20 3.17 0.25 -23.79
C GLN A 20 4.68 0.43 -23.79
N ARG A 21 5.25 1.16 -24.78
CA ARG A 21 6.69 1.42 -24.86
C ARG A 21 7.22 2.16 -23.63
N ASP A 22 6.48 3.18 -23.15
CA ASP A 22 6.88 3.95 -22.00
C ASP A 22 6.91 3.05 -20.74
N LEU A 23 5.88 2.23 -20.51
CA LEU A 23 5.83 1.30 -19.39
C LEU A 23 6.84 0.15 -19.51
N GLU A 24 7.04 -0.44 -20.71
CA GLU A 24 8.06 -1.49 -20.92
C GLU A 24 9.46 -0.97 -20.66
N ARG A 25 9.77 0.28 -21.07
CA ARG A 25 11.07 0.92 -20.82
C ARG A 25 11.37 1.02 -19.32
N ARG A 26 10.38 1.39 -18.49
CA ARG A 26 10.58 1.60 -17.06
C ARG A 26 10.38 0.33 -16.23
N TYR A 27 9.33 -0.44 -16.52
CA TYR A 27 8.90 -1.57 -15.68
C TYR A 27 9.11 -2.95 -16.31
N GLY A 28 9.47 -3.06 -17.58
CA GLY A 28 9.53 -4.34 -18.31
C GLY A 28 10.51 -5.38 -17.75
N ARG A 29 11.48 -4.97 -16.90
CA ARG A 29 12.33 -5.92 -16.18
C ARG A 29 11.55 -6.70 -15.11
N ARG A 30 10.58 -6.07 -14.45
CA ARG A 30 9.82 -6.62 -13.31
C ARG A 30 8.40 -7.02 -13.67
N TYR A 31 7.79 -6.37 -14.66
CA TYR A 31 6.40 -6.52 -15.06
C TYR A 31 6.29 -6.92 -16.55
N ARG A 32 5.17 -7.55 -16.88
CA ARG A 32 4.75 -7.80 -18.26
C ARG A 32 3.66 -6.80 -18.64
N VAL A 33 3.87 -6.00 -19.66
CA VAL A 33 2.87 -5.07 -20.18
C VAL A 33 2.02 -5.78 -21.23
N ILE A 34 0.71 -5.76 -21.06
CA ILE A 34 -0.27 -6.31 -22.02
C ILE A 34 -1.20 -5.19 -22.43
N THR A 35 -1.58 -5.16 -23.68
CA THR A 35 -2.53 -4.20 -24.23
C THR A 35 -3.77 -4.91 -24.75
N ALA A 36 -4.93 -4.24 -24.64
CA ALA A 36 -6.18 -4.67 -25.25
C ALA A 36 -6.85 -3.47 -25.92
N SER A 37 -7.49 -3.70 -27.07
CA SER A 37 -8.11 -2.66 -27.89
C SER A 37 -9.60 -2.45 -27.58
N SER A 38 -10.17 -3.30 -26.73
CA SER A 38 -11.56 -3.27 -26.29
C SER A 38 -11.74 -3.82 -24.89
N GLY A 39 -12.88 -3.53 -24.27
CA GLY A 39 -13.22 -4.07 -22.95
C GLY A 39 -13.43 -5.59 -22.96
N GLU A 40 -14.05 -6.14 -24.02
CA GLU A 40 -14.23 -7.59 -24.16
C GLU A 40 -12.89 -8.32 -24.26
N GLU A 41 -11.94 -7.80 -25.06
CA GLU A 41 -10.59 -8.35 -25.17
C GLU A 41 -9.85 -8.29 -23.83
N ALA A 42 -10.00 -7.18 -23.10
CA ALA A 42 -9.42 -7.02 -21.77
C ALA A 42 -9.99 -8.03 -20.78
N LEU A 43 -11.31 -8.23 -20.74
CA LEU A 43 -11.95 -9.21 -19.87
C LEU A 43 -11.54 -10.65 -20.21
N ALA A 44 -11.47 -11.00 -21.49
CA ALA A 44 -10.99 -12.31 -21.93
C ALA A 44 -9.54 -12.55 -21.47
N THR A 45 -8.68 -11.52 -21.60
CA THR A 45 -7.30 -11.54 -21.11
C THR A 45 -7.23 -11.73 -19.61
N LEU A 46 -8.03 -10.98 -18.83
CA LEU A 46 -8.07 -11.11 -17.37
C LEU A 46 -8.53 -12.51 -16.94
N HIS A 47 -9.55 -13.06 -17.57
CA HIS A 47 -10.00 -14.42 -17.27
C HIS A 47 -8.93 -15.49 -17.58
N GLN A 48 -8.19 -15.31 -18.68
CA GLN A 48 -7.08 -16.21 -19.00
C GLN A 48 -5.95 -16.10 -17.97
N LEU A 49 -5.55 -14.86 -17.59
CA LEU A 49 -4.54 -14.63 -16.57
C LEU A 49 -4.93 -15.25 -15.22
N ARG A 50 -6.23 -15.20 -14.85
CA ARG A 50 -6.73 -15.85 -13.63
C ARG A 50 -6.60 -17.37 -13.68
N LYS A 51 -6.93 -17.99 -14.84
CA LYS A 51 -6.74 -19.44 -15.05
C LYS A 51 -5.26 -19.84 -14.96
N ASP A 52 -4.38 -19.02 -15.50
CA ASP A 52 -2.93 -19.25 -15.50
C ASP A 52 -2.25 -18.88 -14.18
N ARG A 53 -3.04 -18.52 -13.15
CA ARG A 53 -2.56 -18.08 -11.82
C ARG A 53 -1.53 -16.95 -11.93
N GLN A 54 -1.68 -16.09 -12.93
CA GLN A 54 -0.86 -14.88 -13.06
C GLN A 54 -1.44 -13.77 -12.20
N ARG A 55 -0.57 -12.85 -11.74
CA ARG A 55 -1.00 -11.68 -10.97
C ARG A 55 -1.15 -10.46 -11.88
N VAL A 56 -2.15 -9.63 -11.62
CA VAL A 56 -2.37 -8.35 -12.29
C VAL A 56 -2.16 -7.24 -11.28
N ALA A 57 -1.19 -6.37 -11.55
CA ALA A 57 -0.84 -5.28 -10.64
C ALA A 57 -1.69 -4.03 -10.91
N VAL A 58 -1.78 -3.60 -12.17
CA VAL A 58 -2.51 -2.39 -12.58
C VAL A 58 -3.35 -2.69 -13.81
N VAL A 59 -4.57 -2.18 -13.84
CA VAL A 59 -5.45 -2.10 -15.01
C VAL A 59 -5.71 -0.64 -15.30
N LEU A 60 -5.18 -0.13 -16.41
CA LEU A 60 -5.45 1.20 -16.95
C LEU A 60 -6.47 1.08 -18.08
N ALA A 61 -7.62 1.73 -17.95
CA ALA A 61 -8.68 1.67 -18.96
C ALA A 61 -9.08 3.07 -19.44
N ASP A 62 -9.22 3.24 -20.74
CA ASP A 62 -9.86 4.44 -21.30
C ASP A 62 -11.32 4.52 -20.84
N HIS A 63 -11.77 5.73 -20.50
CA HIS A 63 -13.15 5.99 -20.09
C HIS A 63 -14.13 5.57 -21.20
N LYS A 64 -13.84 5.89 -22.46
CA LYS A 64 -14.70 5.60 -23.62
C LYS A 64 -14.14 4.48 -24.50
N LEU A 65 -14.43 3.24 -24.15
CA LEU A 65 -14.18 2.11 -25.03
C LEU A 65 -15.33 1.96 -26.06
N ARG A 66 -15.09 1.17 -27.12
CA ARG A 66 -16.09 1.02 -28.19
C ARG A 66 -17.26 0.13 -27.80
N ASP A 67 -17.03 -0.82 -26.93
CA ASP A 67 -17.93 -1.90 -26.55
C ASP A 67 -18.49 -1.79 -25.14
N MET A 68 -17.83 -1.04 -24.25
CA MET A 68 -18.32 -0.77 -22.88
C MET A 68 -17.72 0.51 -22.31
N ASP A 69 -18.25 0.97 -21.18
CA ASP A 69 -17.65 2.04 -20.40
C ASP A 69 -16.41 1.54 -19.63
N GLY A 70 -15.34 2.37 -19.60
CA GLY A 70 -14.11 2.01 -18.89
C GLY A 70 -14.31 1.77 -17.39
N VAL A 71 -15.25 2.48 -16.76
CA VAL A 71 -15.59 2.26 -15.35
C VAL A 71 -16.23 0.89 -15.14
N GLU A 72 -17.09 0.47 -16.08
CA GLU A 72 -17.70 -0.85 -16.05
C GLU A 72 -16.63 -1.95 -16.19
N LEU A 73 -15.67 -1.74 -17.10
CA LEU A 73 -14.53 -2.64 -17.25
C LEU A 73 -13.74 -2.75 -15.96
N LEU A 74 -13.39 -1.61 -15.33
CA LEU A 74 -12.60 -1.60 -14.10
C LEU A 74 -13.32 -2.29 -12.93
N LYS A 75 -14.66 -2.16 -12.83
CA LYS A 75 -15.47 -2.92 -11.86
C LYS A 75 -15.34 -4.43 -12.07
N LYS A 76 -15.50 -4.88 -13.30
CA LYS A 76 -15.39 -6.30 -13.66
C LYS A 76 -13.96 -6.81 -13.44
N ALA A 77 -12.95 -6.00 -13.77
CA ALA A 77 -11.55 -6.33 -13.54
C ALA A 77 -11.25 -6.56 -12.06
N ARG A 78 -11.77 -5.68 -11.19
CA ARG A 78 -11.61 -5.82 -9.72
C ARG A 78 -12.36 -7.04 -9.16
N ALA A 79 -13.50 -7.40 -9.73
CA ALA A 79 -14.19 -8.64 -9.35
C ALA A 79 -13.39 -9.91 -9.70
N ILE A 80 -12.57 -9.85 -10.78
CA ILE A 80 -11.68 -10.95 -11.17
C ILE A 80 -10.38 -10.93 -10.35
N PHE A 81 -9.78 -9.75 -10.13
CA PHE A 81 -8.55 -9.52 -9.39
C PHE A 81 -8.78 -8.43 -8.35
N GLU A 82 -9.13 -8.84 -7.14
CA GLU A 82 -9.49 -7.93 -6.03
C GLU A 82 -8.35 -6.96 -5.67
N ASP A 83 -7.09 -7.43 -5.79
CA ASP A 83 -5.89 -6.67 -5.45
C ASP A 83 -5.40 -5.75 -6.60
N ALA A 84 -5.91 -5.91 -7.82
CA ALA A 84 -5.47 -5.10 -8.96
C ALA A 84 -5.82 -3.62 -8.76
N LYS A 85 -4.86 -2.75 -9.03
CA LYS A 85 -5.08 -1.30 -9.03
C LYS A 85 -5.80 -0.87 -10.29
N CYS A 86 -6.88 -0.14 -10.13
CA CYS A 86 -7.75 0.29 -11.22
C CYS A 86 -7.54 1.78 -11.49
N VAL A 87 -7.14 2.12 -12.70
CA VAL A 87 -6.84 3.49 -13.15
C VAL A 87 -7.72 3.85 -14.33
N LEU A 88 -8.38 4.99 -14.28
CA LEU A 88 -9.19 5.51 -15.38
C LEU A 88 -8.35 6.48 -16.23
N LEU A 89 -8.32 6.26 -17.53
CA LEU A 89 -7.71 7.19 -18.48
C LEU A 89 -8.81 8.03 -19.13
N THR A 90 -8.68 9.36 -19.12
CA THR A 90 -9.77 10.25 -19.50
C THR A 90 -9.28 11.47 -20.28
N ALA A 91 -10.19 12.14 -21.00
CA ALA A 91 -9.96 13.46 -21.59
C ALA A 91 -10.17 14.57 -20.56
N PHE A 92 -9.56 15.72 -20.78
CA PHE A 92 -9.54 16.86 -19.83
C PHE A 92 -10.93 17.46 -19.54
N ASP A 93 -11.85 17.37 -20.49
CA ASP A 93 -13.19 17.95 -20.45
C ASP A 93 -14.21 17.18 -19.60
N GLU A 94 -13.82 16.05 -19.02
CA GLU A 94 -14.72 15.14 -18.29
C GLU A 94 -14.50 15.15 -16.76
N SER A 95 -13.70 16.07 -16.23
CA SER A 95 -13.22 16.08 -14.84
C SER A 95 -14.35 16.04 -13.77
N GLU A 96 -15.47 16.73 -13.97
CA GLU A 96 -16.54 16.77 -12.98
C GLU A 96 -17.30 15.43 -12.87
N LYS A 97 -17.53 14.75 -14.01
CA LYS A 97 -18.18 13.43 -14.03
C LYS A 97 -17.29 12.36 -13.41
N ILE A 98 -15.98 12.51 -13.58
CA ILE A 98 -14.98 11.58 -13.04
C ILE A 98 -14.97 11.61 -11.52
N ILE A 99 -15.01 12.81 -10.90
CA ILE A 99 -15.05 12.95 -9.45
C ILE A 99 -16.26 12.20 -8.86
N GLN A 100 -17.41 12.26 -9.50
CA GLN A 100 -18.60 11.52 -9.08
C GLN A 100 -18.40 10.00 -9.24
N THR A 101 -17.80 9.58 -10.34
CA THR A 101 -17.50 8.17 -10.64
C THR A 101 -16.47 7.58 -9.69
N LEU A 102 -15.43 8.36 -9.32
CA LEU A 102 -14.42 7.96 -8.32
C LEU A 102 -15.06 7.69 -6.96
N LYS A 103 -16.05 8.51 -6.55
CA LYS A 103 -16.78 8.33 -5.29
C LYS A 103 -17.61 7.03 -5.27
N GLU A 104 -18.26 6.71 -6.38
CA GLU A 104 -19.17 5.57 -6.47
C GLU A 104 -18.45 4.22 -6.60
N PHE A 105 -17.24 4.18 -7.22
CA PHE A 105 -16.64 2.92 -7.70
C PHE A 105 -15.24 2.58 -7.20
N ARG A 106 -14.69 3.32 -6.21
CA ARG A 106 -13.35 3.06 -5.62
C ARG A 106 -12.26 2.83 -6.69
N ILE A 107 -12.19 3.68 -7.72
CA ILE A 107 -11.06 3.72 -8.64
C ILE A 107 -9.86 4.24 -7.86
N ASP A 108 -8.68 3.60 -8.01
CA ASP A 108 -7.50 3.93 -7.22
C ASP A 108 -6.88 5.26 -7.65
N ASP A 109 -6.91 5.57 -8.96
CA ASP A 109 -6.43 6.84 -9.50
C ASP A 109 -6.99 7.11 -10.92
N TYR A 110 -6.71 8.28 -11.46
CA TYR A 110 -7.03 8.61 -12.85
C TYR A 110 -5.89 9.35 -13.54
N LEU A 111 -5.82 9.22 -14.85
CA LEU A 111 -4.85 9.90 -15.71
C LEU A 111 -5.59 10.70 -16.77
N VAL A 112 -5.13 11.92 -17.01
CA VAL A 112 -5.67 12.81 -18.04
C VAL A 112 -4.81 12.75 -19.29
N LYS A 113 -5.44 12.51 -20.44
CA LYS A 113 -4.78 12.52 -21.76
C LYS A 113 -4.35 13.96 -22.10
N PRO A 114 -3.19 14.17 -22.74
CA PRO A 114 -2.16 13.18 -23.06
C PRO A 114 -1.29 12.83 -21.83
N CYS A 115 -0.87 11.57 -21.73
CA CYS A 115 0.00 11.07 -20.64
C CYS A 115 1.49 11.45 -20.85
N ARG A 116 1.75 12.57 -21.51
CA ARG A 116 3.11 13.04 -21.80
C ARG A 116 3.40 14.40 -21.17
N PRO A 117 4.66 14.67 -20.79
CA PRO A 117 5.76 13.71 -20.74
C PRO A 117 5.53 12.63 -19.69
N PRO A 118 5.95 11.34 -19.94
CA PRO A 118 5.65 10.23 -19.04
C PRO A 118 6.25 10.41 -17.65
N ASP A 119 7.41 11.03 -17.53
CA ASP A 119 8.10 11.29 -16.27
C ASP A 119 7.27 12.17 -15.30
N HIS A 120 6.40 13.02 -15.83
CA HIS A 120 5.58 13.92 -15.01
C HIS A 120 4.13 13.48 -14.84
N LYS A 121 3.64 12.61 -15.71
CA LYS A 121 2.21 12.23 -15.71
C LYS A 121 1.97 10.73 -15.48
N LEU A 122 2.65 9.88 -16.25
CA LEU A 122 2.40 8.45 -16.25
C LEU A 122 3.15 7.73 -15.13
N TYR A 123 4.46 7.97 -15.03
CA TYR A 123 5.31 7.24 -14.10
C TYR A 123 5.01 7.54 -12.63
N PRO A 124 4.74 8.78 -12.18
CA PRO A 124 4.43 9.00 -10.77
C PRO A 124 3.22 8.22 -10.30
N VAL A 125 2.15 8.17 -11.10
CA VAL A 125 0.94 7.40 -10.79
C VAL A 125 1.23 5.90 -10.74
N PHE A 126 1.98 5.37 -11.73
CA PHE A 126 2.32 3.96 -11.76
C PHE A 126 3.31 3.58 -10.65
N ASP A 127 4.30 4.41 -10.33
CA ASP A 127 5.24 4.17 -9.23
C ASP A 127 4.50 4.05 -7.89
N ASP A 128 3.56 4.96 -7.61
CA ASP A 128 2.76 4.96 -6.38
C ASP A 128 1.84 3.72 -6.30
N LEU A 129 1.15 3.40 -7.39
CA LEU A 129 0.23 2.26 -7.44
C LEU A 129 0.95 0.91 -7.40
N ILE A 130 2.09 0.81 -8.06
CA ILE A 130 2.93 -0.40 -8.04
C ILE A 130 3.51 -0.60 -6.64
N ALA A 131 4.04 0.46 -6.01
CA ALA A 131 4.57 0.38 -4.65
C ALA A 131 3.48 -0.06 -3.66
N ASP A 132 2.25 0.48 -3.81
CA ASP A 132 1.11 0.05 -3.02
C ASP A 132 0.71 -1.41 -3.27
N TRP A 133 0.69 -1.81 -4.53
CA TRP A 133 0.38 -3.19 -4.89
C TRP A 133 1.45 -4.16 -4.37
N GLU A 134 2.74 -3.84 -4.54
CA GLU A 134 3.86 -4.66 -4.06
C GLU A 134 3.85 -4.79 -2.53
N SER A 135 3.56 -3.71 -1.81
CA SER A 135 3.51 -3.72 -0.35
C SER A 135 2.55 -4.77 0.23
N ARG A 136 1.56 -5.19 -0.56
CA ARG A 136 0.62 -6.26 -0.18
C ARG A 136 1.19 -7.66 -0.35
N PHE A 137 2.25 -7.83 -1.18
CA PHE A 137 2.81 -9.14 -1.55
C PHE A 137 4.22 -9.38 -1.00
N ASP A 138 4.93 -8.35 -0.53
CA ASP A 138 6.26 -8.50 0.06
C ASP A 138 6.25 -9.38 1.32
N ILE A 139 5.04 -9.67 1.85
CA ILE A 139 4.85 -10.52 3.02
C ILE A 139 3.77 -11.59 2.74
N GLU A 140 3.74 -12.15 1.52
CA GLU A 140 2.90 -13.32 1.22
C GLU A 140 3.27 -14.44 2.20
N ASN A 141 2.31 -14.82 3.05
CA ASN A 141 2.34 -15.90 4.04
C ASN A 141 2.77 -15.55 5.48
N LEU A 142 2.69 -14.27 5.90
CA LEU A 142 2.70 -14.01 7.34
C LEU A 142 1.41 -14.57 7.95
N ARG A 143 1.52 -15.46 8.92
CA ARG A 143 0.37 -16.04 9.62
C ARG A 143 0.41 -15.65 11.08
N VAL A 144 -0.74 -15.24 11.58
CA VAL A 144 -0.93 -14.94 13.00
C VAL A 144 -1.90 -15.96 13.57
N ILE A 145 -1.42 -16.77 14.49
CA ILE A 145 -2.22 -17.80 15.17
C ILE A 145 -2.49 -17.35 16.59
N GLY A 146 -3.76 -17.35 17.00
CA GLY A 146 -4.14 -16.95 18.34
C GLY A 146 -5.60 -17.23 18.63
N SER A 147 -6.04 -16.96 19.87
CA SER A 147 -7.46 -16.95 20.20
C SER A 147 -8.04 -15.56 19.92
N ARG A 148 -9.23 -15.52 19.32
CA ARG A 148 -9.94 -14.26 19.05
C ARG A 148 -10.27 -13.45 20.31
N PHE A 149 -10.24 -14.07 21.46
CA PHE A 149 -10.51 -13.43 22.76
C PHE A 149 -9.24 -12.94 23.45
N SER A 150 -8.03 -13.21 22.91
CA SER A 150 -6.77 -12.75 23.49
C SER A 150 -6.51 -11.28 23.12
N PRO A 151 -6.31 -10.39 24.14
CA PRO A 151 -5.89 -9.01 23.92
C PRO A 151 -4.56 -8.92 23.17
N GLU A 152 -3.62 -9.83 23.44
CA GLU A 152 -2.30 -9.87 22.80
C GLU A 152 -2.41 -10.22 21.31
N ALA A 153 -3.28 -11.18 20.96
CA ALA A 153 -3.54 -11.50 19.57
C ALA A 153 -4.20 -10.35 18.82
N HIS A 154 -5.10 -9.63 19.49
CA HIS A 154 -5.71 -8.43 18.93
C HIS A 154 -4.67 -7.33 18.70
N GLN A 155 -3.78 -7.10 19.65
CA GLN A 155 -2.71 -6.10 19.54
C GLN A 155 -1.77 -6.38 18.36
N VAL A 156 -1.36 -7.65 18.16
CA VAL A 156 -0.52 -8.05 17.01
C VAL A 156 -1.25 -7.80 15.69
N ARG A 157 -2.52 -8.19 15.60
CA ARG A 157 -3.33 -7.99 14.40
C ARG A 157 -3.52 -6.52 14.07
N ASP A 158 -3.84 -5.70 15.08
CA ASP A 158 -3.99 -4.24 14.92
C ASP A 158 -2.68 -3.61 14.45
N PHE A 159 -1.55 -3.98 15.07
CA PHE A 159 -0.23 -3.50 14.67
C PHE A 159 0.09 -3.81 13.21
N LEU A 160 -0.13 -5.06 12.77
CA LEU A 160 0.12 -5.47 11.38
C LEU A 160 -0.81 -4.74 10.41
N ALA A 161 -2.11 -4.68 10.72
CA ALA A 161 -3.10 -4.01 9.88
C ALA A 161 -2.79 -2.50 9.72
N ARG A 162 -2.43 -1.81 10.81
CA ARG A 162 -2.08 -0.38 10.79
C ARG A 162 -0.79 -0.08 10.03
N ASN A 163 0.16 -1.02 10.03
CA ASN A 163 1.39 -0.92 9.23
C ASN A 163 1.20 -1.43 7.79
N CYS A 164 -0.05 -1.70 7.36
CA CYS A 164 -0.39 -2.23 6.03
C CYS A 164 0.34 -3.54 5.70
N VAL A 165 0.63 -4.35 6.71
CA VAL A 165 1.28 -5.67 6.57
C VAL A 165 0.19 -6.72 6.40
N PRO A 166 0.07 -7.36 5.24
CA PRO A 166 -0.92 -8.40 5.04
C PRO A 166 -0.56 -9.66 5.84
N PHE A 167 -1.56 -10.27 6.44
CA PHE A 167 -1.41 -11.52 7.20
C PHE A 167 -2.65 -12.38 7.11
N GLU A 168 -2.47 -13.68 7.23
CA GLU A 168 -3.53 -14.65 7.40
C GLU A 168 -3.80 -14.84 8.91
N TRP A 169 -5.06 -14.67 9.32
CA TRP A 169 -5.48 -14.94 10.69
C TRP A 169 -6.00 -16.37 10.82
N LEU A 170 -5.45 -17.13 11.76
CA LEU A 170 -5.87 -18.48 12.09
C LEU A 170 -6.31 -18.55 13.56
N ASP A 171 -7.58 -18.86 13.79
CA ASP A 171 -8.17 -18.98 15.13
C ASP A 171 -7.89 -20.38 15.68
N VAL A 172 -7.05 -20.50 16.72
CA VAL A 172 -6.70 -21.80 17.33
C VAL A 172 -7.91 -22.58 17.83
N ASP A 173 -9.00 -21.88 18.18
CA ASP A 173 -10.21 -22.50 18.70
C ASP A 173 -11.06 -23.14 17.59
N ARG A 174 -10.91 -22.71 16.33
CA ARG A 174 -11.76 -23.10 15.19
C ARG A 174 -11.01 -23.79 14.06
N ASP A 175 -9.78 -23.34 13.77
CA ASP A 175 -9.07 -23.77 12.59
C ASP A 175 -8.17 -24.97 12.87
N GLU A 176 -8.43 -26.09 12.20
CA GLU A 176 -7.58 -27.27 12.31
C GLU A 176 -6.15 -27.01 11.78
N GLU A 177 -6.02 -26.11 10.80
CA GLU A 177 -4.73 -25.71 10.27
C GLU A 177 -3.89 -24.98 11.32
N ALA A 178 -4.51 -24.11 12.14
CA ALA A 178 -3.84 -23.44 13.25
C ALA A 178 -3.20 -24.47 14.21
N ARG A 179 -3.94 -25.51 14.58
CA ARG A 179 -3.47 -26.58 15.47
C ARG A 179 -2.34 -27.39 14.86
N ARG A 180 -2.45 -27.73 13.57
CA ARG A 180 -1.39 -28.44 12.83
C ARG A 180 -0.08 -27.64 12.75
N LEU A 181 -0.18 -26.33 12.49
CA LEU A 181 0.99 -25.44 12.38
C LEU A 181 1.70 -25.22 13.72
N LEU A 182 0.95 -25.19 14.82
CA LEU A 182 1.51 -25.03 16.16
C LEU A 182 2.20 -26.32 16.65
N GLY A 183 1.69 -27.50 16.28
CA GLY A 183 2.08 -28.77 16.89
C GLY A 183 1.60 -28.91 18.33
N ASP A 184 1.80 -30.10 18.92
CA ASP A 184 1.23 -30.43 20.24
C ASP A 184 1.81 -29.61 21.42
N SER A 185 3.00 -29.04 21.27
CA SER A 185 3.70 -28.31 22.34
C SER A 185 3.38 -26.81 22.39
N GLU A 186 2.98 -26.21 21.27
CA GLU A 186 2.71 -24.76 21.16
C GLU A 186 1.21 -24.42 21.25
N ALA A 187 0.34 -25.40 21.21
CA ALA A 187 -1.12 -25.22 21.30
C ALA A 187 -1.65 -24.80 22.69
N LYS A 188 -0.75 -24.66 23.68
CA LYS A 188 -1.14 -24.19 25.02
C LYS A 188 -1.50 -22.72 24.99
N PRO A 189 -2.56 -22.26 25.72
CA PRO A 189 -2.94 -20.85 25.79
C PRO A 189 -1.80 -19.91 26.19
N SER A 190 -0.85 -20.41 26.98
CA SER A 190 0.31 -19.64 27.45
C SER A 190 1.37 -19.34 26.38
N GLY A 191 1.25 -19.90 25.17
CA GLY A 191 2.18 -19.65 24.05
C GLY A 191 1.61 -18.77 22.93
N LEU A 192 0.40 -18.27 23.06
CA LEU A 192 -0.26 -17.47 22.03
C LEU A 192 -0.12 -15.95 22.28
N PRO A 193 -0.15 -15.09 21.22
CA PRO A 193 -0.19 -15.42 19.80
C PRO A 193 1.16 -15.92 19.25
N VAL A 194 1.10 -16.70 18.16
CA VAL A 194 2.29 -17.09 17.38
C VAL A 194 2.23 -16.41 16.03
N VAL A 195 3.35 -15.79 15.62
CA VAL A 195 3.52 -15.20 14.29
C VAL A 195 4.48 -16.07 13.49
N ILE A 196 4.00 -16.59 12.36
CA ILE A 196 4.80 -17.42 11.44
C ILE A 196 5.14 -16.60 10.21
N PHE A 197 6.43 -16.46 9.94
CA PHE A 197 6.94 -15.71 8.79
C PHE A 197 7.07 -16.58 7.54
N PRO A 198 7.18 -15.98 6.33
CA PRO A 198 7.26 -16.72 5.07
C PRO A 198 8.44 -17.69 5.00
N ASP A 199 9.51 -17.44 5.72
CA ASP A 199 10.70 -18.31 5.82
C ASP A 199 10.54 -19.48 6.81
N GLY A 200 9.35 -19.62 7.40
CA GLY A 200 9.04 -20.65 8.39
C GLY A 200 9.43 -20.29 9.83
N THR A 201 10.08 -19.14 10.05
CA THR A 201 10.42 -18.69 11.42
C THR A 201 9.15 -18.42 12.22
N LYS A 202 9.11 -18.87 13.46
CA LYS A 202 8.02 -18.64 14.40
C LYS A 202 8.46 -17.72 15.52
N LEU A 203 7.65 -16.73 15.87
CA LEU A 203 7.77 -15.94 17.09
C LEU A 203 6.57 -16.22 17.99
N THR A 204 6.84 -16.60 19.23
CA THR A 204 5.83 -16.90 20.25
C THR A 204 5.68 -15.69 21.17
N GLN A 205 4.45 -15.19 21.32
CA GLN A 205 4.15 -13.97 22.09
C GLN A 205 5.05 -12.76 21.72
N PRO A 206 5.21 -12.47 20.41
CA PRO A 206 6.14 -11.41 20.02
C PRO A 206 5.63 -10.04 20.43
N THR A 207 6.56 -9.18 20.81
CA THR A 207 6.31 -7.74 20.91
C THR A 207 6.18 -7.11 19.52
N ASN A 208 5.50 -5.98 19.42
CA ASN A 208 5.42 -5.22 18.17
C ASN A 208 6.80 -4.83 17.63
N ALA A 209 7.78 -4.58 18.51
CA ALA A 209 9.16 -4.25 18.14
C ALA A 209 9.89 -5.43 17.49
N GLU A 210 9.69 -6.66 17.98
CA GLU A 210 10.27 -7.87 17.39
C GLU A 210 9.67 -8.15 16.01
N ILE A 211 8.34 -8.01 15.88
CA ILE A 211 7.66 -8.12 14.59
C ILE A 211 8.20 -7.06 13.63
N ALA A 212 8.23 -5.78 14.05
CA ALA A 212 8.70 -4.66 13.26
C ALA A 212 10.10 -4.89 12.69
N LYS A 213 11.03 -5.30 13.56
CA LYS A 213 12.40 -5.64 13.14
C LYS A 213 12.43 -6.74 12.08
N ARG A 214 11.57 -7.75 12.23
CA ARG A 214 11.52 -8.91 11.33
C ARG A 214 10.92 -8.60 9.97
N ILE A 215 9.93 -7.69 9.91
CA ILE A 215 9.32 -7.21 8.67
C ILE A 215 10.07 -6.02 8.04
N GLY A 216 11.25 -5.66 8.57
CA GLY A 216 12.09 -4.62 7.99
C GLY A 216 11.70 -3.19 8.33
N LEU A 217 10.86 -2.97 9.36
CA LEU A 217 10.62 -1.63 9.86
C LEU A 217 11.83 -1.13 10.66
N LYS A 218 12.16 0.14 10.51
CA LYS A 218 13.22 0.78 11.31
C LYS A 218 12.73 1.04 12.73
N VAL A 219 13.40 0.44 13.70
CA VAL A 219 13.08 0.59 15.12
C VAL A 219 14.12 1.43 15.88
N ARG A 220 15.18 1.87 15.20
CA ARG A 220 16.25 2.73 15.73
C ARG A 220 16.72 3.70 14.67
N PRO A 221 17.13 4.93 15.07
CA PRO A 221 17.72 5.87 14.12
C PRO A 221 19.06 5.37 13.58
N GLU A 222 19.34 5.67 12.32
CA GLU A 222 20.63 5.39 11.68
C GLU A 222 21.65 6.49 11.94
N GLY A 223 21.16 7.72 12.15
CA GLY A 223 22.00 8.89 12.39
C GLY A 223 22.04 9.29 13.85
N ASP A 224 23.18 9.89 14.26
CA ASP A 224 23.34 10.46 15.60
C ASP A 224 22.79 11.88 15.71
N PHE A 225 22.49 12.53 14.59
CA PHE A 225 22.00 13.90 14.51
C PHE A 225 20.98 14.08 13.39
N TYR A 226 19.95 14.87 13.65
CA TYR A 226 18.93 15.29 12.69
C TYR A 226 18.64 16.77 12.84
N ASP A 227 18.38 17.45 11.72
CA ASP A 227 17.98 18.85 11.71
C ASP A 227 16.55 19.02 12.23
N LEU A 228 15.69 17.99 11.98
CA LEU A 228 14.29 17.99 12.37
C LEU A 228 13.90 16.62 12.94
N VAL A 229 13.40 16.62 14.18
CA VAL A 229 12.83 15.45 14.84
C VAL A 229 11.34 15.67 15.03
N ILE A 230 10.53 14.77 14.48
CA ILE A 230 9.07 14.82 14.57
C ILE A 230 8.59 13.69 15.47
N VAL A 231 7.83 14.03 16.48
CA VAL A 231 7.23 13.06 17.42
C VAL A 231 5.76 12.88 17.08
N GLY A 232 5.42 11.69 16.62
CA GLY A 232 4.08 11.31 16.17
C GLY A 232 3.92 11.33 14.66
N GLY A 233 3.50 10.19 14.10
CA GLY A 233 3.31 9.95 12.67
C GLY A 233 1.86 10.13 12.20
N GLY A 234 1.05 10.95 12.87
CA GLY A 234 -0.27 11.34 12.37
C GLY A 234 -0.19 12.25 11.13
N PRO A 235 -1.33 12.68 10.54
CA PRO A 235 -1.33 13.50 9.32
C PRO A 235 -0.47 14.76 9.42
N SER A 236 -0.48 15.44 10.58
CA SER A 236 0.33 16.64 10.80
C SER A 236 1.83 16.32 10.86
N GLY A 237 2.22 15.22 11.53
CA GLY A 237 3.61 14.79 11.61
C GLY A 237 4.13 14.33 10.24
N LEU A 238 3.33 13.60 9.48
CA LEU A 238 3.64 13.20 8.11
C LEU A 238 3.79 14.43 7.19
N ALA A 239 2.88 15.40 7.29
CA ALA A 239 3.01 16.64 6.52
C ALA A 239 4.28 17.41 6.91
N ALA A 240 4.54 17.61 8.21
CA ALA A 240 5.74 18.27 8.68
C ALA A 240 7.02 17.56 8.22
N SER A 241 7.03 16.22 8.21
CA SER A 241 8.17 15.44 7.74
C SER A 241 8.45 15.62 6.25
N VAL A 242 7.40 15.63 5.42
CA VAL A 242 7.52 15.89 3.98
C VAL A 242 8.05 17.28 3.72
N TYR A 243 7.49 18.30 4.37
CA TYR A 243 7.95 19.69 4.20
C TYR A 243 9.39 19.86 4.66
N GLY A 244 9.74 19.38 5.86
CA GLY A 244 11.11 19.50 6.37
C GLY A 244 12.13 18.82 5.46
N ALA A 245 11.88 17.60 5.03
CA ALA A 245 12.77 16.86 4.16
C ALA A 245 12.85 17.45 2.73
N SER A 246 11.73 17.98 2.20
CA SER A 246 11.73 18.64 0.88
C SER A 246 12.57 19.93 0.84
N GLU A 247 12.76 20.59 2.00
CA GLU A 247 13.67 21.74 2.16
C GLU A 247 15.14 21.32 2.43
N GLY A 248 15.42 20.03 2.38
CA GLY A 248 16.77 19.47 2.54
C GLY A 248 17.20 19.21 3.98
N LEU A 249 16.29 19.28 4.95
CA LEU A 249 16.59 18.95 6.33
C LEU A 249 16.67 17.42 6.52
N ARG A 250 17.71 16.94 7.22
CA ARG A 250 17.74 15.55 7.70
C ARG A 250 16.63 15.35 8.71
N THR A 251 15.57 14.69 8.29
CA THR A 251 14.33 14.57 9.05
C THR A 251 14.11 13.14 9.52
N VAL A 252 13.86 12.98 10.83
CA VAL A 252 13.41 11.73 11.43
C VAL A 252 12.03 11.89 12.06
N MET A 253 11.17 10.92 11.85
CA MET A 253 9.85 10.84 12.47
C MET A 253 9.79 9.61 13.38
N VAL A 254 9.42 9.81 14.63
CA VAL A 254 9.28 8.74 15.63
C VAL A 254 7.80 8.53 15.93
N GLU A 255 7.31 7.33 15.66
CA GLU A 255 5.92 6.96 15.85
C GLU A 255 5.79 5.78 16.82
N ARG A 256 4.83 5.89 17.75
CA ARG A 256 4.61 4.90 18.81
C ARG A 256 4.13 3.56 18.31
N ASP A 257 3.19 3.56 17.36
CA ASP A 257 2.52 2.34 16.88
C ASP A 257 2.70 2.15 15.37
N ALA A 258 2.01 2.98 14.59
CA ALA A 258 2.07 2.97 13.14
C ALA A 258 1.75 4.36 12.56
N PRO A 259 2.41 4.76 11.46
CA PRO A 259 2.10 6.01 10.78
C PRO A 259 0.62 6.10 10.36
N GLY A 260 0.07 7.32 10.38
CA GLY A 260 -1.34 7.60 10.10
C GLY A 260 -2.12 8.06 11.33
N GLY A 261 -1.66 7.71 12.54
CA GLY A 261 -2.31 8.10 13.79
C GLY A 261 -3.77 7.67 13.85
N GLN A 262 -4.60 8.47 14.53
CA GLN A 262 -6.05 8.21 14.62
C GLN A 262 -6.77 8.39 13.27
N ALA A 263 -6.30 9.29 12.42
CA ALA A 263 -6.88 9.48 11.09
C ALA A 263 -6.79 8.23 10.22
N GLY A 264 -5.72 7.43 10.39
CA GLY A 264 -5.54 6.15 9.68
C GLY A 264 -6.65 5.12 9.94
N LEU A 265 -7.42 5.27 11.02
CA LEU A 265 -8.54 4.39 11.37
C LEU A 265 -9.88 4.84 10.79
N SER A 266 -9.95 6.03 10.20
CA SER A 266 -11.19 6.58 9.63
C SER A 266 -11.57 5.86 8.35
N SER A 267 -12.83 5.46 8.23
CA SER A 267 -13.35 4.81 7.02
C SER A 267 -13.38 5.76 5.83
N MET A 268 -13.64 7.06 6.08
CA MET A 268 -13.71 8.10 5.07
C MET A 268 -13.22 9.44 5.64
N ILE A 269 -12.38 10.14 4.89
CA ILE A 269 -11.90 11.51 5.14
C ILE A 269 -12.25 12.34 3.92
N GLU A 270 -13.14 13.32 4.06
CA GLU A 270 -13.65 14.13 2.96
C GLU A 270 -13.11 15.57 2.95
N ASN A 271 -12.49 15.99 4.05
CA ASN A 271 -12.02 17.37 4.26
C ASN A 271 -10.48 17.50 4.19
N TYR A 272 -9.78 16.53 3.62
CA TYR A 272 -8.33 16.63 3.41
C TYR A 272 -8.04 17.27 2.07
N LEU A 273 -7.26 18.36 2.09
CA LEU A 273 -6.93 19.14 0.90
C LEU A 273 -6.24 18.26 -0.17
N GLY A 274 -6.69 18.40 -1.43
CA GLY A 274 -6.17 17.64 -2.58
C GLY A 274 -6.94 16.36 -2.90
N PHE A 275 -7.92 15.98 -2.06
CA PHE A 275 -8.74 14.78 -2.26
C PHE A 275 -10.24 15.12 -2.31
N PRO A 276 -10.73 15.71 -3.42
CA PRO A 276 -12.11 16.19 -3.51
C PRO A 276 -13.16 15.09 -3.45
N ALA A 277 -12.79 13.85 -3.77
CA ALA A 277 -13.65 12.66 -3.65
C ALA A 277 -13.62 12.03 -2.25
N GLY A 278 -12.78 12.54 -1.34
CA GLY A 278 -12.45 11.85 -0.10
C GLY A 278 -11.60 10.60 -0.33
N LEU A 279 -11.11 10.02 0.76
CA LEU A 279 -10.38 8.76 0.75
C LEU A 279 -10.44 8.12 2.15
N SER A 280 -10.08 6.84 2.25
CA SER A 280 -9.95 6.20 3.56
C SER A 280 -8.75 6.77 4.34
N GLY A 281 -8.82 6.74 5.67
CA GLY A 281 -7.70 7.14 6.50
C GLY A 281 -6.45 6.29 6.27
N ALA A 282 -6.64 5.00 6.02
CA ALA A 282 -5.56 4.08 5.67
C ALA A 282 -4.87 4.47 4.35
N ASP A 283 -5.64 4.83 3.31
CA ASP A 283 -5.08 5.29 2.03
C ASP A 283 -4.35 6.62 2.18
N LEU A 284 -4.89 7.55 2.97
CA LEU A 284 -4.22 8.82 3.25
C LEU A 284 -2.87 8.57 3.94
N ALA A 285 -2.86 7.77 4.99
CA ALA A 285 -1.64 7.43 5.74
C ALA A 285 -0.59 6.78 4.82
N ARG A 286 -1.00 5.81 4.03
CA ARG A 286 -0.13 5.09 3.10
C ARG A 286 0.50 6.03 2.06
N ARG A 287 -0.30 6.90 1.42
CA ARG A 287 0.19 7.89 0.45
C ARG A 287 1.16 8.88 1.10
N ALA A 288 0.86 9.36 2.29
CA ALA A 288 1.72 10.28 3.03
C ALA A 288 3.05 9.63 3.46
N VAL A 289 3.03 8.36 3.89
CA VAL A 289 4.25 7.58 4.20
C VAL A 289 5.09 7.37 2.95
N ALA A 290 4.49 7.02 1.81
CA ALA A 290 5.20 6.87 0.55
C ALA A 290 5.86 8.19 0.13
N GLN A 291 5.15 9.31 0.29
CA GLN A 291 5.69 10.64 0.00
C GLN A 291 6.84 11.01 0.95
N ALA A 292 6.72 10.75 2.24
CA ALA A 292 7.79 10.98 3.21
C ALA A 292 9.05 10.15 2.88
N LYS A 293 8.89 8.88 2.54
CA LYS A 293 9.99 8.01 2.10
C LYS A 293 10.65 8.50 0.81
N LYS A 294 9.89 9.06 -0.15
CA LYS A 294 10.42 9.66 -1.38
C LYS A 294 11.37 10.83 -1.11
N PHE A 295 11.14 11.58 -0.04
CA PHE A 295 12.02 12.66 0.43
C PHE A 295 13.03 12.18 1.48
N GLU A 296 13.25 10.88 1.59
CA GLU A 296 14.25 10.27 2.48
C GLU A 296 14.02 10.53 3.97
N VAL A 297 12.75 10.78 4.37
CA VAL A 297 12.41 10.86 5.79
C VAL A 297 12.67 9.52 6.45
N GLU A 298 13.44 9.53 7.53
CA GLU A 298 13.61 8.33 8.34
C GLU A 298 12.42 8.15 9.28
N ILE A 299 11.69 7.05 9.10
CA ILE A 299 10.51 6.72 9.92
C ILE A 299 10.88 5.60 10.87
N ILE A 300 10.76 5.87 12.16
CA ILE A 300 11.05 4.94 13.24
C ILE A 300 9.74 4.54 13.92
N SER A 301 9.38 3.28 13.82
CA SER A 301 8.15 2.71 14.37
C SER A 301 8.34 1.20 14.62
N PRO A 302 7.81 0.63 15.72
CA PRO A 302 7.17 1.31 16.84
C PRO A 302 8.21 1.82 17.85
N GLN A 303 8.15 3.10 18.23
CA GLN A 303 9.03 3.68 19.23
C GLN A 303 8.32 4.79 20.04
N ILE A 304 8.58 4.81 21.34
CA ILE A 304 7.99 5.80 22.26
C ILE A 304 9.06 6.82 22.64
N VAL A 305 8.78 8.10 22.41
CA VAL A 305 9.59 9.20 22.97
C VAL A 305 9.12 9.45 24.39
N SER A 306 9.99 9.21 25.37
CA SER A 306 9.67 9.32 26.79
C SER A 306 10.04 10.67 27.39
N SER A 307 11.04 11.36 26.85
CA SER A 307 11.50 12.65 27.36
C SER A 307 12.19 13.49 26.29
N LEU A 308 12.24 14.79 26.51
CA LEU A 308 12.99 15.77 25.73
C LEU A 308 13.91 16.55 26.66
N ARG A 309 15.19 16.64 26.30
CA ARG A 309 16.16 17.49 27.00
C ARG A 309 16.68 18.58 26.08
N VAL A 310 17.03 19.68 26.64
CA VAL A 310 17.69 20.79 25.95
C VAL A 310 19.09 20.94 26.54
N GLU A 311 20.10 20.67 25.76
CA GLU A 311 21.51 20.74 26.15
C GLU A 311 22.23 21.69 25.18
N ASP A 312 22.80 22.79 25.69
CA ASP A 312 23.66 23.76 24.95
C ASP A 312 23.20 24.09 23.49
N ARG A 313 21.96 24.43 23.29
CA ARG A 313 21.28 24.64 21.97
C ARG A 313 20.92 23.38 21.18
N LEU A 314 21.28 22.19 21.65
CA LEU A 314 20.82 20.93 21.07
C LEU A 314 19.63 20.39 21.85
N ARG A 315 18.78 19.63 21.16
CA ARG A 315 17.65 18.93 21.80
C ARG A 315 17.86 17.42 21.60
N SER A 316 17.78 16.65 22.67
CA SER A 316 17.81 15.19 22.61
C SER A 316 16.48 14.59 23.05
N SER A 317 15.98 13.57 22.33
CA SER A 317 14.81 12.79 22.69
C SER A 317 15.22 11.38 23.15
N ARG A 318 14.53 10.84 24.17
CA ARG A 318 14.68 9.45 24.64
C ARG A 318 13.37 8.71 24.59
#